data_abf03c4522c226bad2ca9687580323bf
#
_entry.id   abf03c4522c226bad2ca9687580323bf
#
_cell.length_a   1.000
_cell.length_b   1.000
_cell.length_c   1.000
_cell.angle_alpha   90.00
_cell.angle_beta   90.00
_cell.angle_gamma   90.00
#
_symmetry.space_group_name_H-M   'P 1'
#
loop_
_entity.id
_entity.type
_entity.pdbx_description
1 polymer ?
#
loop_
_entity_poly.entity_id
_entity_poly.type
_entity_poly.pdbx_seq_one_letter_code
_entity_poly.pdbx_strand_id
1 'polypeptide(L)'
;MNVMNIPSSSLKEAIIALNNDMNKHVNDTVADMYKYYNSKEWSWLNHNIYIQANMISTENNYAGAEMVARWYERNLKIFSNIQRLATEHKRIFVLYGAGHL
;
A
#
# COMPACT_ATOMS: atom_id res chain seq x y z
N MET A 1 -0.25 0.00 -25.85
CA MET A 1 -0.02 -1.24 -25.07
C MET A 1 -1.36 -1.85 -24.72
N ASN A 2 -1.50 -3.12 -24.94
CA ASN A 2 -2.71 -3.84 -24.60
C ASN A 2 -2.72 -4.15 -23.11
N VAL A 3 -3.68 -3.58 -22.36
CA VAL A 3 -3.78 -3.76 -20.92
C VAL A 3 -4.02 -5.21 -20.52
N MET A 4 -4.59 -6.03 -21.41
CA MET A 4 -4.81 -7.45 -21.18
C MET A 4 -3.50 -8.25 -21.08
N ASN A 5 -2.43 -7.72 -21.62
CA ASN A 5 -1.13 -8.36 -21.70
C ASN A 5 -0.08 -7.68 -20.83
N ILE A 6 -0.53 -6.97 -19.79
CA ILE A 6 0.42 -6.38 -18.86
C ILE A 6 1.23 -7.53 -18.25
N PRO A 7 2.57 -7.50 -18.38
CA PRO A 7 3.38 -8.58 -17.90
C PRO A 7 3.20 -8.74 -16.39
N SER A 8 2.90 -9.96 -15.95
CA SER A 8 2.93 -10.27 -14.52
C SER A 8 4.29 -9.93 -13.89
N SER A 9 5.32 -9.80 -14.74
CA SER A 9 6.64 -9.31 -14.35
C SER A 9 6.61 -7.93 -13.72
N SER A 10 5.72 -7.03 -14.16
CA SER A 10 5.63 -5.67 -13.59
C SER A 10 5.18 -5.69 -12.13
N LEU A 11 4.15 -6.49 -11.82
CA LEU A 11 3.72 -6.68 -10.43
C LEU A 11 4.77 -7.46 -9.65
N LYS A 12 5.33 -8.49 -10.24
CA LYS A 12 6.40 -9.29 -9.63
C LYS A 12 7.61 -8.44 -9.29
N GLU A 13 8.03 -7.57 -10.22
CA GLU A 13 9.15 -6.65 -10.00
C GLU A 13 8.85 -5.67 -8.87
N ALA A 14 7.63 -5.15 -8.78
CA ALA A 14 7.22 -4.26 -7.70
C ALA A 14 7.30 -4.97 -6.34
N ILE A 15 6.84 -6.22 -6.27
CA ILE A 15 6.90 -7.01 -5.04
C ILE A 15 8.35 -7.31 -4.66
N ILE A 16 9.19 -7.67 -5.62
CA ILE A 16 10.61 -7.91 -5.39
C ILE A 16 11.31 -6.65 -4.88
N ALA A 17 11.02 -5.50 -5.48
CA ALA A 17 11.59 -4.23 -5.06
C ALA A 17 11.25 -3.91 -3.61
N LEU A 18 9.98 -4.11 -3.23
CA LEU A 18 9.55 -3.90 -1.85
C LEU A 18 10.25 -4.86 -0.90
N ASN A 19 10.28 -6.15 -1.23
CA ASN A 19 10.93 -7.16 -0.40
C ASN A 19 12.43 -6.88 -0.22
N ASN A 20 13.11 -6.48 -1.28
CA ASN A 20 14.53 -6.14 -1.21
C ASN A 20 14.77 -4.94 -0.30
N ASP A 21 13.90 -3.94 -0.37
CA ASP A 21 14.01 -2.77 0.49
C ASP A 21 13.74 -3.13 1.95
N MET A 22 12.71 -3.93 2.21
CA MET A 22 12.37 -4.40 3.56
C MET A 22 13.51 -5.25 4.17
N ASN A 23 14.17 -6.05 3.36
CA ASN A 23 15.27 -6.90 3.82
C ASN A 23 16.47 -6.10 4.36
N LYS A 24 16.62 -4.86 3.96
CA LYS A 24 17.67 -3.97 4.51
C LYS A 24 17.41 -3.62 5.97
N HIS A 25 16.21 -3.84 6.45
CA HIS A 25 15.75 -3.42 7.78
C HIS A 25 15.46 -4.59 8.73
N VAL A 26 15.81 -5.82 8.35
CA VAL A 26 15.48 -7.02 9.16
C VAL A 26 16.18 -7.04 10.52
N ASN A 27 17.30 -6.33 10.65
CA ASN A 27 18.07 -6.26 11.90
C ASN A 27 17.87 -4.92 12.64
N ASP A 28 16.91 -4.10 12.18
CA ASP A 28 16.62 -2.82 12.82
C ASP A 28 15.98 -3.02 14.21
N THR A 29 16.12 -2.01 15.04
CA THR A 29 15.30 -1.95 16.26
C THR A 29 13.83 -1.78 15.90
N VAL A 30 12.93 -2.08 16.84
CA VAL A 30 11.49 -1.89 16.63
C VAL A 30 11.18 -0.44 16.28
N ALA A 31 11.82 0.52 16.96
CA ALA A 31 11.61 1.95 16.67
C ALA A 31 12.02 2.30 15.24
N ASP A 32 13.16 1.78 14.78
CA ASP A 32 13.62 2.04 13.42
C ASP A 32 12.75 1.36 12.38
N MET A 33 12.22 0.17 12.67
CA MET A 33 11.24 -0.49 11.80
C MET A 33 9.98 0.35 11.64
N TYR A 34 9.44 0.92 12.72
CA TYR A 34 8.29 1.79 12.63
C TYR A 34 8.58 3.06 11.83
N LYS A 35 9.77 3.64 12.00
CA LYS A 35 10.18 4.78 11.17
C LYS A 35 10.22 4.41 9.70
N TYR A 36 10.74 3.23 9.38
CA TYR A 36 10.78 2.75 8.00
C TYR A 36 9.39 2.59 7.42
N TYR A 37 8.46 1.93 8.12
CA TYR A 37 7.09 1.74 7.64
C TYR A 37 6.31 3.05 7.50
N ASN A 38 6.75 4.12 8.14
CA ASN A 38 6.17 5.45 8.00
C ASN A 38 6.97 6.34 7.03
N SER A 39 7.97 5.80 6.36
CA SER A 39 8.79 6.54 5.40
C SER A 39 8.11 6.69 4.05
N LYS A 40 8.53 7.71 3.31
CA LYS A 40 8.04 7.92 1.94
C LYS A 40 8.49 6.81 1.01
N GLU A 41 9.68 6.27 1.22
CA GLU A 41 10.24 5.18 0.41
C GLU A 41 9.35 3.94 0.49
N TRP A 42 9.03 3.51 1.71
CA TRP A 42 8.17 2.34 1.88
C TRP A 42 6.77 2.59 1.34
N SER A 43 6.22 3.76 1.63
CA SER A 43 4.89 4.14 1.15
C SER A 43 4.81 4.12 -0.37
N TRP A 44 5.83 4.63 -1.05
CA TRP A 44 5.90 4.61 -2.51
C TRP A 44 5.99 3.18 -3.05
N LEU A 45 6.87 2.36 -2.48
CA LEU A 45 7.04 0.97 -2.92
C LEU A 45 5.77 0.16 -2.71
N ASN A 46 5.10 0.35 -1.59
CA ASN A 46 3.84 -0.30 -1.30
C ASN A 46 2.74 0.15 -2.26
N HIS A 47 2.64 1.45 -2.48
CA HIS A 47 1.65 2.03 -3.40
C HIS A 47 1.85 1.53 -4.83
N ASN A 48 3.10 1.41 -5.26
CA ASN A 48 3.42 0.91 -6.60
C ASN A 48 2.89 -0.51 -6.82
N ILE A 49 2.86 -1.35 -5.80
CA ILE A 49 2.27 -2.68 -5.91
C ILE A 49 0.79 -2.58 -6.31
N TYR A 50 0.05 -1.64 -5.71
CA TYR A 50 -1.36 -1.44 -6.05
C TYR A 50 -1.53 -0.85 -7.45
N ILE A 51 -0.66 0.05 -7.86
CA ILE A 51 -0.68 0.59 -9.22
C ILE A 51 -0.48 -0.55 -10.22
N GLN A 52 0.50 -1.42 -10.00
CA GLN A 52 0.74 -2.56 -10.89
C GLN A 52 -0.41 -3.57 -10.86
N ALA A 53 -0.97 -3.84 -9.69
CA ALA A 53 -2.13 -4.72 -9.55
C ALA A 53 -3.37 -4.17 -10.28
N ASN A 54 -3.56 -2.83 -10.25
CA ASN A 54 -4.66 -2.19 -10.96
C ASN A 54 -4.60 -2.42 -12.47
N MET A 55 -3.42 -2.65 -13.00
CA MET A 55 -3.23 -2.90 -14.43
C MET A 55 -3.61 -4.31 -14.85
N ILE A 56 -3.88 -5.21 -13.91
CA ILE A 56 -4.30 -6.58 -14.19
C ILE A 56 -5.79 -6.58 -14.52
N SER A 57 -6.09 -6.59 -15.82
CA SER A 57 -7.47 -6.58 -16.31
C SER A 57 -7.55 -7.15 -17.71
N THR A 58 -8.76 -7.52 -18.09
CA THR A 58 -9.13 -7.82 -19.48
C THR A 58 -10.20 -6.84 -19.91
N GLU A 59 -10.63 -6.88 -21.20
CA GLU A 59 -11.68 -6.00 -21.70
C GLU A 59 -12.96 -6.06 -20.85
N ASN A 60 -13.29 -7.25 -20.35
CA ASN A 60 -14.54 -7.49 -19.64
C ASN A 60 -14.33 -7.84 -18.15
N ASN A 61 -13.10 -7.69 -17.66
CA ASN A 61 -12.77 -8.07 -16.28
C ASN A 61 -11.80 -7.05 -15.68
N TYR A 62 -12.29 -6.33 -14.70
CA TYR A 62 -11.52 -5.31 -13.98
C TYR A 62 -11.11 -5.80 -12.59
N ALA A 63 -10.74 -7.08 -12.46
CA ALA A 63 -10.44 -7.69 -11.18
C ALA A 63 -9.37 -6.93 -10.38
N GLY A 64 -8.31 -6.48 -11.06
CA GLY A 64 -7.26 -5.69 -10.40
C GLY A 64 -7.78 -4.35 -9.89
N ALA A 65 -8.50 -3.63 -10.74
CA ALA A 65 -9.07 -2.34 -10.38
C ALA A 65 -10.09 -2.47 -9.23
N GLU A 66 -10.94 -3.48 -9.27
CA GLU A 66 -11.92 -3.73 -8.22
C GLU A 66 -11.25 -4.04 -6.87
N MET A 67 -10.21 -4.86 -6.88
CA MET A 67 -9.46 -5.18 -5.68
C MET A 67 -8.80 -3.93 -5.09
N VAL A 68 -8.14 -3.14 -5.91
CA VAL A 68 -7.47 -1.91 -5.48
C VAL A 68 -8.47 -0.87 -5.01
N ALA A 69 -9.61 -0.74 -5.69
CA ALA A 69 -10.67 0.19 -5.29
C ALA A 69 -11.21 -0.14 -3.89
N ARG A 70 -11.43 -1.43 -3.60
CA ARG A 70 -11.89 -1.88 -2.28
C ARG A 70 -10.86 -1.59 -1.20
N TRP A 71 -9.59 -1.77 -1.52
CA TRP A 71 -8.50 -1.49 -0.58
C TRP A 71 -8.46 0.01 -0.24
N TYR A 72 -8.49 0.86 -1.24
CA TYR A 72 -8.50 2.31 -1.02
C TYR A 72 -9.77 2.78 -0.33
N GLU A 73 -10.91 2.19 -0.63
CA GLU A 73 -12.15 2.48 0.07
C GLU A 73 -12.00 2.24 1.57
N ARG A 74 -11.41 1.11 1.95
CA ARG A 74 -11.14 0.81 3.36
C ARG A 74 -10.19 1.83 3.97
N ASN A 75 -9.13 2.20 3.26
CA ASN A 75 -8.18 3.19 3.73
C ASN A 75 -8.83 4.55 3.93
N LEU A 76 -9.71 4.95 3.02
CA LEU A 76 -10.44 6.20 3.13
C LEU A 76 -11.40 6.19 4.33
N LYS A 77 -12.04 5.08 4.60
CA LYS A 77 -12.91 4.93 5.78
C LYS A 77 -12.11 5.01 7.08
N ILE A 78 -10.95 4.38 7.12
CA ILE A 78 -10.03 4.48 8.26
C ILE A 78 -9.63 5.94 8.48
N PHE A 79 -9.22 6.62 7.42
CA PHE A 79 -8.81 8.02 7.49
C PHE A 79 -9.95 8.93 7.93
N SER A 80 -11.15 8.69 7.42
CA SER A 80 -12.34 9.43 7.83
C SER A 80 -12.62 9.30 9.32
N ASN A 81 -12.47 8.09 9.87
CA ASN A 81 -12.64 7.86 11.30
C ASN A 81 -11.58 8.60 12.12
N ILE A 82 -10.34 8.61 11.65
CA ILE A 82 -9.24 9.34 12.30
C ILE A 82 -9.55 10.84 12.29
N GLN A 83 -9.98 11.39 11.15
CA GLN A 83 -10.31 12.80 11.03
C GLN A 83 -11.42 13.21 12.00
N ARG A 84 -12.45 12.36 12.14
CA ARG A 84 -13.54 12.66 13.06
C ARG A 84 -13.07 12.65 14.51
N LEU A 85 -12.24 11.68 14.90
CA LEU A 85 -11.69 11.64 16.25
C LEU A 85 -10.75 12.81 16.52
N ALA A 86 -10.02 13.26 15.50
CA ALA A 86 -9.10 14.37 15.62
C ALA A 86 -9.80 15.71 15.96
N THR A 87 -11.09 15.85 15.65
CA THR A 87 -11.84 17.04 16.03
C THR A 87 -12.15 17.09 17.53
N GLU A 88 -12.15 15.95 18.20
CA GLU A 88 -12.55 15.81 19.61
C GLU A 88 -11.37 15.57 20.55
N HIS A 89 -10.24 15.12 20.02
CA HIS A 89 -9.08 14.72 20.81
C HIS A 89 -7.81 15.38 20.32
N LYS A 90 -6.97 15.85 21.24
CA LYS A 90 -5.68 16.48 20.90
C LYS A 90 -4.62 15.45 20.56
N ARG A 91 -4.75 14.23 21.08
CA ARG A 91 -3.79 13.16 20.87
C ARG A 91 -4.55 11.91 20.47
N ILE A 92 -4.10 11.28 19.38
CA ILE A 92 -4.70 10.07 18.87
C ILE A 92 -3.57 9.09 18.57
N PHE A 93 -3.71 7.88 19.09
CA PHE A 93 -2.81 6.79 18.72
C PHE A 93 -3.51 5.93 17.66
N VAL A 94 -2.84 5.74 16.52
CA VAL A 94 -3.39 4.97 15.40
C VAL A 94 -2.48 3.76 15.15
N LEU A 95 -3.08 2.57 15.20
CA LEU A 95 -2.38 1.33 14.94
C LEU A 95 -3.10 0.53 13.86
N TYR A 96 -2.45 0.39 12.71
CA TYR A 96 -2.94 -0.41 11.59
C TYR A 96 -1.79 -1.20 10.98
N GLY A 97 -2.12 -2.23 10.22
CA GLY A 97 -1.12 -2.92 9.41
C GLY A 97 -0.46 -1.97 8.43
N ALA A 98 0.84 -2.16 8.19
CA ALA A 98 1.63 -1.23 7.36
C ALA A 98 1.06 -1.04 5.96
N GLY A 99 0.37 -2.05 5.41
CA GLY A 99 -0.26 -1.95 4.09
C GLY A 99 -1.36 -0.89 3.99
N HIS A 100 -1.83 -0.34 5.10
CA HIS A 100 -2.84 0.72 5.12
C HIS A 100 -2.25 2.13 5.18
N LEU A 101 -0.95 2.24 5.18
CA LEU A 101 -0.26 3.52 5.27
C LEU A 101 -0.07 4.20 3.91
#